data_33b60039853250ffe476faf3ec60a2fc
#
_entry.id   33b60039853250ffe476faf3ec60a2fc
#
_cell.length_a   1.000
_cell.length_b   1.000
_cell.length_c   1.000
_cell.angle_alpha   90.00
_cell.angle_beta   90.00
_cell.angle_gamma   90.00
#
_symmetry.space_group_name_H-M   'P 1'
#
loop_
_entity.id
_entity.type
_entity.pdbx_description
1 polymer ?
#
loop_
_entity_poly.entity_id
_entity_poly.type
_entity_poly.pdbx_seq_one_letter_code
_entity_poly.pdbx_strand_id
1 'polypeptide(L)'
;MTDPPAPTFEARLAQARDVSGRLKRALATVIVGQDAVVEQVLWGLIAGGHVLLEGNPGLGKTLLVRTLSSCLDLRFSRIQFTPDLMPSDVTGTNVLVMDGSGQGSKGRFELHRGPIFGQVVLADEINRATPKTQSALLEAMQEHAVTIAGIRHALDEPFFVLATENPIEMEGTYPLPEAQLDRFLLKISVPAPSEDELTEILARTTGKPGAEPERVLSRQDVRELQALCREVAVAEPVLRYAARLVNASAPDAPDAPDLVRRAVRYGAGVRGAQSLVLAAKAVALLEGRAHVSFADLQRTAAPVLRHRILLSFEGEADGVSCDQIVRELLSGVLTRPAAVERAVQGV
;
A
#
# COMPACT_ATOMS: atom_id res chain seq x y z
N MET A 1 -27.23 33.86 3.43
CA MET A 1 -26.07 33.39 4.22
C MET A 1 -25.01 33.03 3.20
N THR A 2 -23.96 33.80 3.12
CA THR A 2 -22.80 33.46 2.26
C THR A 2 -22.06 32.31 2.91
N ASP A 3 -21.85 31.21 2.17
CA ASP A 3 -21.00 30.13 2.63
C ASP A 3 -19.63 30.68 3.08
N PRO A 4 -19.06 30.15 4.18
CA PRO A 4 -17.75 30.56 4.61
C PRO A 4 -16.73 30.31 3.46
N PRO A 5 -15.73 31.19 3.29
CA PRO A 5 -14.74 31.01 2.24
C PRO A 5 -14.03 29.66 2.40
N ALA A 6 -13.78 28.98 1.29
CA ALA A 6 -13.07 27.69 1.30
C ALA A 6 -11.70 27.86 1.99
N PRO A 7 -11.27 26.89 2.81
CA PRO A 7 -10.01 26.99 3.53
C PRO A 7 -8.83 27.10 2.56
N THR A 8 -7.85 27.93 2.91
CA THR A 8 -6.62 28.10 2.12
C THR A 8 -5.84 26.77 2.03
N PHE A 9 -5.01 26.63 1.01
CA PHE A 9 -4.16 25.44 0.86
C PHE A 9 -3.30 25.19 2.11
N GLU A 10 -2.73 26.23 2.72
CA GLU A 10 -1.94 26.14 3.96
C GLU A 10 -2.78 25.64 5.15
N ALA A 11 -4.02 26.11 5.29
CA ALA A 11 -4.92 25.64 6.33
C ALA A 11 -5.26 24.14 6.14
N ARG A 12 -5.46 23.70 4.90
CA ARG A 12 -5.69 22.27 4.55
C ARG A 12 -4.47 21.40 4.88
N LEU A 13 -3.25 21.90 4.65
CA LEU A 13 -2.01 21.21 5.02
C LEU A 13 -1.86 21.07 6.53
N ALA A 14 -2.12 22.15 7.28
CA ALA A 14 -2.07 22.12 8.75
C ALA A 14 -3.09 21.11 9.31
N GLN A 15 -4.29 21.09 8.75
CA GLN A 15 -5.32 20.11 9.11
C GLN A 15 -4.89 18.68 8.79
N ALA A 16 -4.28 18.42 7.62
CA ALA A 16 -3.77 17.10 7.25
C ALA A 16 -2.72 16.58 8.23
N ARG A 17 -1.81 17.47 8.67
CA ARG A 17 -0.80 17.14 9.70
C ARG A 17 -1.43 16.79 11.05
N ASP A 18 -2.40 17.59 11.52
CA ASP A 18 -3.10 17.30 12.79
C ASP A 18 -3.83 15.97 12.75
N VAL A 19 -4.57 15.71 11.67
CA VAL A 19 -5.26 14.45 11.42
C VAL A 19 -4.31 13.27 11.39
N SER A 20 -3.15 13.40 10.73
CA SER A 20 -2.11 12.37 10.74
C SER A 20 -1.65 12.03 12.15
N GLY A 21 -1.40 13.05 12.98
CA GLY A 21 -1.02 12.87 14.37
C GLY A 21 -2.11 12.19 15.21
N ARG A 22 -3.36 12.58 15.03
CA ARG A 22 -4.51 11.96 15.71
C ARG A 22 -4.67 10.50 15.32
N LEU A 23 -4.57 10.19 14.02
CA LEU A 23 -4.72 8.83 13.51
C LEU A 23 -3.60 7.92 14.01
N LYS A 24 -2.35 8.39 14.01
CA LYS A 24 -1.22 7.62 14.58
C LYS A 24 -1.44 7.35 16.07
N ARG A 25 -1.89 8.34 16.86
CA ARG A 25 -2.20 8.14 18.28
C ARG A 25 -3.35 7.14 18.50
N ALA A 26 -4.42 7.23 17.72
CA ALA A 26 -5.53 6.31 17.80
C ALA A 26 -5.09 4.86 17.48
N LEU A 27 -4.25 4.66 16.46
CA LEU A 27 -3.69 3.36 16.13
C LEU A 27 -2.77 2.82 17.23
N ALA A 28 -1.94 3.67 17.85
CA ALA A 28 -1.03 3.29 18.93
C ALA A 28 -1.74 2.85 20.22
N THR A 29 -3.04 3.15 20.39
CA THR A 29 -3.82 2.62 21.53
C THR A 29 -4.00 1.10 21.44
N VAL A 30 -3.95 0.52 20.24
CA VAL A 30 -4.17 -0.91 19.99
C VAL A 30 -2.89 -1.58 19.47
N ILE A 31 -2.19 -0.91 18.56
CA ILE A 31 -0.98 -1.45 17.93
C ILE A 31 0.23 -1.02 18.76
N VAL A 32 1.03 -1.98 19.19
CA VAL A 32 2.28 -1.75 19.91
C VAL A 32 3.45 -1.90 18.97
N GLY A 33 4.37 -0.96 19.01
CA GLY A 33 5.48 -0.93 18.05
C GLY A 33 4.96 -0.70 16.63
N GLN A 34 5.70 -1.14 15.63
CA GLN A 34 5.31 -1.08 14.23
C GLN A 34 5.01 0.35 13.70
N ASP A 35 5.52 1.40 14.36
CA ASP A 35 5.25 2.78 13.95
C ASP A 35 5.62 3.04 12.48
N ALA A 36 6.73 2.46 12.02
CA ALA A 36 7.16 2.55 10.63
C ALA A 36 6.20 1.82 9.67
N VAL A 37 5.62 0.69 10.09
CA VAL A 37 4.62 -0.05 9.29
C VAL A 37 3.33 0.75 9.19
N VAL A 38 2.83 1.25 10.33
CA VAL A 38 1.65 2.13 10.40
C VAL A 38 1.83 3.32 9.48
N GLU A 39 2.96 4.00 9.57
CA GLU A 39 3.25 5.16 8.76
C GLU A 39 3.26 4.86 7.25
N GLN A 40 3.90 3.77 6.84
CA GLN A 40 3.91 3.34 5.43
C GLN A 40 2.51 2.93 4.93
N VAL A 41 1.70 2.30 5.76
CA VAL A 41 0.30 2.00 5.43
C VAL A 41 -0.49 3.29 5.19
N LEU A 42 -0.28 4.32 6.03
CA LEU A 42 -0.91 5.63 5.83
C LEU A 42 -0.44 6.31 4.54
N TRP A 43 0.83 6.17 4.14
CA TRP A 43 1.30 6.67 2.83
C TRP A 43 0.52 6.01 1.69
N GLY A 44 0.33 4.67 1.76
CA GLY A 44 -0.44 3.93 0.76
C GLY A 44 -1.89 4.40 0.66
N LEU A 45 -2.56 4.54 1.80
CA LEU A 45 -3.95 5.02 1.87
C LEU A 45 -4.10 6.43 1.28
N ILE A 46 -3.24 7.36 1.70
CA ILE A 46 -3.33 8.77 1.29
C ILE A 46 -2.87 8.99 -0.15
N ALA A 47 -1.92 8.21 -0.63
CA ALA A 47 -1.55 8.21 -2.04
C ALA A 47 -2.64 7.64 -2.96
N GLY A 48 -3.65 6.96 -2.39
CA GLY A 48 -4.71 6.26 -3.14
C GLY A 48 -4.19 5.01 -3.83
N GLY A 49 -3.22 4.32 -3.24
CA GLY A 49 -2.67 3.07 -3.75
C GLY A 49 -2.90 1.91 -2.78
N HIS A 50 -2.64 0.69 -3.24
CA HIS A 50 -2.80 -0.53 -2.46
C HIS A 50 -1.47 -0.96 -1.85
N VAL A 51 -1.51 -1.76 -0.77
CA VAL A 51 -0.33 -2.13 0.01
C VAL A 51 -0.25 -3.64 0.17
N LEU A 52 0.96 -4.18 0.02
CA LEU A 52 1.29 -5.57 0.35
C LEU A 52 2.10 -5.60 1.65
N LEU A 53 1.61 -6.32 2.65
CA LEU A 53 2.30 -6.55 3.92
C LEU A 53 2.98 -7.92 3.89
N GLU A 54 4.28 -7.94 3.91
CA GLU A 54 5.07 -9.16 4.00
C GLU A 54 5.55 -9.38 5.43
N GLY A 55 5.36 -10.56 5.97
CA GLY A 55 5.85 -10.90 7.31
C GLY A 55 5.28 -12.21 7.82
N ASN A 56 5.89 -12.73 8.87
CA ASN A 56 5.52 -13.99 9.48
C ASN A 56 4.09 -14.00 10.00
N PRO A 57 3.46 -15.15 10.13
CA PRO A 57 2.15 -15.26 10.78
C PRO A 57 2.23 -14.80 12.25
N GLY A 58 1.12 -14.29 12.77
CA GLY A 58 1.05 -13.87 14.18
C GLY A 58 1.60 -12.46 14.48
N LEU A 59 2.11 -11.71 13.51
CA LEU A 59 2.64 -10.35 13.70
C LEU A 59 1.56 -9.25 13.78
N GLY A 60 0.30 -9.59 13.97
CA GLY A 60 -0.76 -8.60 14.16
C GLY A 60 -1.24 -7.88 12.89
N LYS A 61 -0.89 -8.36 11.68
CA LYS A 61 -1.29 -7.75 10.39
C LYS A 61 -2.80 -7.55 10.30
N THR A 62 -3.59 -8.56 10.64
CA THR A 62 -5.06 -8.49 10.66
C THR A 62 -5.58 -7.47 11.68
N LEU A 63 -4.96 -7.39 12.85
CA LEU A 63 -5.31 -6.43 13.89
C LEU A 63 -5.05 -5.00 13.41
N LEU A 64 -3.89 -4.74 12.79
CA LEU A 64 -3.55 -3.44 12.23
C LEU A 64 -4.62 -2.96 11.24
N VAL A 65 -5.00 -3.81 10.27
CA VAL A 65 -5.96 -3.43 9.23
C VAL A 65 -7.35 -3.19 9.80
N ARG A 66 -7.79 -4.03 10.74
CA ARG A 66 -9.07 -3.87 11.43
C ARG A 66 -9.10 -2.57 12.25
N THR A 67 -8.04 -2.29 12.99
CA THR A 67 -7.92 -1.07 13.80
C THR A 67 -7.93 0.17 12.92
N LEU A 68 -7.15 0.16 11.82
CA LEU A 68 -7.14 1.25 10.84
C LEU A 68 -8.56 1.52 10.30
N SER A 69 -9.26 0.48 9.89
CA SER A 69 -10.62 0.61 9.36
C SER A 69 -11.60 1.21 10.38
N SER A 70 -11.49 0.83 11.66
CA SER A 70 -12.31 1.41 12.73
C SER A 70 -12.01 2.89 12.95
N CYS A 71 -10.75 3.32 12.81
CA CYS A 71 -10.35 4.73 12.90
C CYS A 71 -10.87 5.59 11.74
N LEU A 72 -11.15 4.97 10.58
CA LEU A 72 -11.49 5.68 9.33
C LEU A 72 -12.98 5.73 9.02
N ASP A 73 -13.85 5.14 9.82
CA ASP A 73 -15.30 4.99 9.53
C ASP A 73 -15.57 4.44 8.11
N LEU A 74 -14.77 3.47 7.69
CA LEU A 74 -14.87 2.79 6.39
C LEU A 74 -15.36 1.35 6.58
N ARG A 75 -16.11 0.86 5.59
CA ARG A 75 -16.58 -0.53 5.60
C ARG A 75 -15.40 -1.47 5.42
N PHE A 76 -15.13 -2.27 6.45
CA PHE A 76 -14.11 -3.29 6.44
C PHE A 76 -14.66 -4.61 5.90
N SER A 77 -13.86 -5.30 5.10
CA SER A 77 -14.08 -6.70 4.73
C SER A 77 -12.77 -7.47 4.79
N ARG A 78 -12.86 -8.76 5.07
CA ARG A 78 -11.72 -9.68 5.04
C ARG A 78 -11.98 -10.79 4.05
N ILE A 79 -10.99 -11.07 3.24
CA ILE A 79 -10.94 -12.22 2.33
C ILE A 79 -9.77 -13.07 2.81
N GLN A 80 -10.07 -14.27 3.36
CA GLN A 80 -9.05 -15.25 3.67
C GLN A 80 -8.79 -16.08 2.42
N PHE A 81 -7.62 -15.94 1.84
CA PHE A 81 -7.25 -16.68 0.66
C PHE A 81 -6.87 -18.12 1.03
N THR A 82 -7.51 -19.09 0.37
CA THR A 82 -7.29 -20.53 0.51
C THR A 82 -7.21 -21.17 -0.86
N PRO A 83 -6.62 -22.36 -1.02
CA PRO A 83 -6.48 -23.00 -2.33
C PRO A 83 -7.80 -23.30 -3.06
N ASP A 84 -8.89 -23.44 -2.31
CA ASP A 84 -10.24 -23.72 -2.80
C ASP A 84 -11.09 -22.46 -3.03
N LEU A 85 -10.62 -21.28 -2.64
CA LEU A 85 -11.33 -20.02 -2.82
C LEU A 85 -11.55 -19.71 -4.31
N MET A 86 -12.80 -19.47 -4.69
CA MET A 86 -13.18 -19.14 -6.07
C MET A 86 -13.23 -17.63 -6.31
N PRO A 87 -13.03 -17.14 -7.53
CA PRO A 87 -13.21 -15.73 -7.88
C PRO A 87 -14.58 -15.16 -7.50
N SER A 88 -15.65 -15.96 -7.61
CA SER A 88 -17.01 -15.59 -7.19
C SER A 88 -17.16 -15.35 -5.69
N ASP A 89 -16.33 -16.00 -4.86
CA ASP A 89 -16.34 -15.80 -3.42
C ASP A 89 -15.74 -14.41 -3.06
N VAL A 90 -14.86 -13.91 -3.90
CA VAL A 90 -14.27 -12.57 -3.81
C VAL A 90 -15.22 -11.50 -4.34
N THR A 91 -15.72 -11.69 -5.56
CA THR A 91 -16.50 -10.67 -6.29
C THR A 91 -17.99 -10.72 -6.00
N GLY A 92 -18.51 -11.89 -5.63
CA GLY A 92 -19.95 -12.13 -5.54
C GLY A 92 -20.51 -12.77 -6.81
N THR A 93 -21.79 -13.08 -6.77
CA THR A 93 -22.50 -13.77 -7.85
C THR A 93 -23.94 -13.31 -7.96
N ASN A 94 -24.57 -13.57 -9.12
CA ASN A 94 -26.00 -13.38 -9.28
C ASN A 94 -26.76 -14.62 -8.80
N VAL A 95 -27.70 -14.42 -7.89
CA VAL A 95 -28.57 -15.46 -7.34
C VAL A 95 -29.97 -15.29 -7.92
N LEU A 96 -30.58 -16.38 -8.37
CA LEU A 96 -31.97 -16.35 -8.80
C LEU A 96 -32.88 -16.37 -7.58
N VAL A 97 -33.55 -15.24 -7.32
CA VAL A 97 -34.52 -15.12 -6.25
C VAL A 97 -35.92 -15.31 -6.86
N MET A 98 -36.71 -16.24 -6.30
CA MET A 98 -38.07 -16.50 -6.72
C MET A 98 -39.04 -15.67 -5.87
N ASP A 99 -39.80 -14.76 -6.50
CA ASP A 99 -40.82 -13.98 -5.81
C ASP A 99 -42.11 -14.81 -5.70
N GLY A 100 -42.38 -15.33 -4.50
CA GLY A 100 -43.65 -16.03 -4.17
C GLY A 100 -43.57 -17.56 -4.21
N SER A 101 -44.50 -18.21 -3.51
CA SER A 101 -44.63 -19.67 -3.36
C SER A 101 -45.73 -20.31 -4.20
N GLY A 102 -46.16 -19.66 -5.33
CA GLY A 102 -47.30 -20.12 -6.17
C GLY A 102 -46.93 -20.41 -7.63
N GLN A 103 -47.84 -21.08 -8.37
CA GLN A 103 -47.74 -21.24 -9.81
C GLN A 103 -47.79 -19.86 -10.50
N GLY A 104 -46.63 -19.41 -11.00
CA GLY A 104 -46.46 -18.11 -11.67
C GLY A 104 -45.41 -17.20 -11.01
N SER A 105 -44.60 -17.72 -10.05
CA SER A 105 -43.50 -16.96 -9.47
C SER A 105 -42.50 -16.55 -10.55
N LYS A 106 -42.25 -15.23 -10.65
CA LYS A 106 -41.22 -14.70 -11.56
C LYS A 106 -39.85 -14.73 -10.81
N GLY A 107 -38.90 -15.46 -11.38
CA GLY A 107 -37.51 -15.39 -10.90
C GLY A 107 -36.87 -14.06 -11.33
N ARG A 108 -36.18 -13.40 -10.42
CA ARG A 108 -35.25 -12.28 -10.73
C ARG A 108 -33.86 -12.61 -10.31
N PHE A 109 -32.86 -12.15 -11.07
CA PHE A 109 -31.49 -12.21 -10.65
C PHE A 109 -31.19 -11.05 -9.70
N GLU A 110 -30.64 -11.38 -8.55
CA GLU A 110 -30.20 -10.40 -7.56
C GLU A 110 -28.69 -10.57 -7.31
N LEU A 111 -27.95 -9.45 -7.31
CA LEU A 111 -26.52 -9.47 -7.05
C LEU A 111 -26.28 -9.72 -5.57
N HIS A 112 -25.69 -10.87 -5.25
CA HIS A 112 -25.10 -11.15 -3.95
C HIS A 112 -23.65 -10.65 -3.94
N ARG A 113 -23.43 -9.47 -3.34
CA ARG A 113 -22.12 -8.79 -3.33
C ARG A 113 -21.11 -9.58 -2.50
N GLY A 114 -19.93 -9.82 -3.07
CA GLY A 114 -18.79 -10.40 -2.36
C GLY A 114 -18.06 -9.39 -1.46
N PRO A 115 -17.08 -9.85 -0.68
CA PRO A 115 -16.33 -9.00 0.25
C PRO A 115 -15.52 -7.90 -0.44
N ILE A 116 -15.23 -8.00 -1.74
CA ILE A 116 -14.53 -6.96 -2.51
C ILE A 116 -15.25 -5.61 -2.50
N PHE A 117 -16.57 -5.58 -2.23
CA PHE A 117 -17.34 -4.34 -2.12
C PHE A 117 -17.11 -3.59 -0.80
N GLY A 118 -16.22 -4.06 0.08
CA GLY A 118 -15.69 -3.28 1.18
C GLY A 118 -14.86 -2.09 0.71
N GLN A 119 -14.69 -1.09 1.56
CA GLN A 119 -13.83 0.07 1.27
C GLN A 119 -12.39 -0.13 1.74
N VAL A 120 -12.22 -0.82 2.87
CA VAL A 120 -10.94 -1.35 3.33
C VAL A 120 -11.01 -2.87 3.26
N VAL A 121 -10.29 -3.46 2.34
CA VAL A 121 -10.28 -4.91 2.10
C VAL A 121 -8.96 -5.48 2.58
N LEU A 122 -9.02 -6.37 3.56
CA LEU A 122 -7.88 -7.21 3.93
C LEU A 122 -7.90 -8.48 3.07
N ALA A 123 -6.96 -8.61 2.18
CA ALA A 123 -6.71 -9.81 1.40
C ALA A 123 -5.64 -10.65 2.12
N ASP A 124 -6.07 -11.54 3.03
CA ASP A 124 -5.19 -12.26 3.93
C ASP A 124 -4.62 -13.51 3.26
N GLU A 125 -3.28 -13.65 3.27
CA GLU A 125 -2.52 -14.76 2.66
C GLU A 125 -2.81 -14.93 1.16
N ILE A 126 -2.69 -13.84 0.38
CA ILE A 126 -3.05 -13.80 -1.05
C ILE A 126 -2.33 -14.88 -1.87
N ASN A 127 -1.10 -15.26 -1.47
CA ASN A 127 -0.30 -16.29 -2.13
C ASN A 127 -0.81 -17.72 -1.93
N ARG A 128 -1.84 -17.96 -1.09
CA ARG A 128 -2.44 -19.30 -0.91
C ARG A 128 -3.52 -19.65 -1.93
N ALA A 129 -4.13 -18.68 -2.58
CA ALA A 129 -5.15 -18.96 -3.59
C ALA A 129 -4.55 -19.10 -5.00
N THR A 130 -5.32 -19.76 -5.85
CA THR A 130 -4.93 -19.95 -7.25
C THR A 130 -4.75 -18.62 -8.00
N PRO A 131 -3.92 -18.57 -9.06
CA PRO A 131 -3.70 -17.35 -9.85
C PRO A 131 -4.99 -16.74 -10.41
N LYS A 132 -6.01 -17.57 -10.69
CA LYS A 132 -7.31 -17.10 -11.17
C LYS A 132 -8.05 -16.28 -10.12
N THR A 133 -8.01 -16.70 -8.86
CA THR A 133 -8.64 -15.99 -7.74
C THR A 133 -7.85 -14.73 -7.37
N GLN A 134 -6.51 -14.80 -7.38
CA GLN A 134 -5.65 -13.63 -7.22
C GLN A 134 -5.97 -12.56 -8.28
N SER A 135 -6.12 -12.97 -9.54
CA SER A 135 -6.41 -12.06 -10.66
C SER A 135 -7.72 -11.29 -10.47
N ALA A 136 -8.75 -11.89 -9.87
CA ALA A 136 -10.03 -11.21 -9.61
C ALA A 136 -9.86 -10.01 -8.64
N LEU A 137 -9.06 -10.18 -7.58
CA LEU A 137 -8.72 -9.07 -6.67
C LEU A 137 -7.87 -8.01 -7.37
N LEU A 138 -6.85 -8.43 -8.10
CA LEU A 138 -5.88 -7.52 -8.74
C LEU A 138 -6.51 -6.73 -9.89
N GLU A 139 -7.51 -7.29 -10.59
CA GLU A 139 -8.32 -6.57 -11.57
C GLU A 139 -9.16 -5.50 -10.88
N ALA A 140 -9.84 -5.85 -9.78
CA ALA A 140 -10.63 -4.91 -8.99
C ALA A 140 -9.79 -3.74 -8.45
N MET A 141 -8.54 -4.01 -8.03
CA MET A 141 -7.59 -2.99 -7.58
C MET A 141 -7.22 -1.99 -8.70
N GLN A 142 -7.10 -2.45 -9.93
CA GLN A 142 -6.71 -1.61 -11.06
C GLN A 142 -7.89 -0.83 -11.65
N GLU A 143 -9.04 -1.50 -11.79
CA GLU A 143 -10.22 -0.96 -12.50
C GLU A 143 -11.19 -0.22 -11.57
N HIS A 144 -11.00 -0.30 -10.25
CA HIS A 144 -11.95 0.17 -9.22
C HIS A 144 -13.38 -0.29 -9.50
N ALA A 145 -13.50 -1.47 -10.09
CA ALA A 145 -14.77 -2.10 -10.49
C ALA A 145 -14.58 -3.61 -10.62
N VAL A 146 -15.69 -4.34 -10.57
CA VAL A 146 -15.74 -5.78 -10.87
C VAL A 146 -16.78 -6.05 -11.93
N THR A 147 -16.57 -7.06 -12.77
CA THR A 147 -17.53 -7.50 -13.78
C THR A 147 -18.18 -8.82 -13.35
N ILE A 148 -19.48 -8.81 -13.10
CA ILE A 148 -20.26 -9.96 -12.65
C ILE A 148 -21.36 -10.22 -13.67
N ALA A 149 -21.38 -11.43 -14.25
CA ALA A 149 -22.33 -11.83 -15.31
C ALA A 149 -22.42 -10.80 -16.48
N GLY A 150 -21.27 -10.24 -16.88
CA GLY A 150 -21.16 -9.26 -17.96
C GLY A 150 -21.54 -7.82 -17.58
N ILE A 151 -21.93 -7.56 -16.34
CA ILE A 151 -22.29 -6.21 -15.85
C ILE A 151 -21.14 -5.68 -15.00
N ARG A 152 -20.67 -4.45 -15.33
CA ARG A 152 -19.64 -3.75 -14.57
C ARG A 152 -20.25 -3.06 -13.35
N HIS A 153 -19.71 -3.35 -12.17
CA HIS A 153 -20.10 -2.76 -10.89
C HIS A 153 -18.93 -1.95 -10.34
N ALA A 154 -19.09 -0.64 -10.21
CA ALA A 154 -18.09 0.22 -9.59
C ALA A 154 -17.97 -0.08 -8.09
N LEU A 155 -16.75 -0.01 -7.57
CA LEU A 155 -16.47 -0.10 -6.14
C LEU A 155 -16.59 1.28 -5.49
N ASP A 156 -16.98 1.28 -4.21
CA ASP A 156 -17.13 2.52 -3.44
C ASP A 156 -15.78 3.11 -3.04
N GLU A 157 -15.56 4.38 -3.37
CA GLU A 157 -14.36 5.12 -2.98
C GLU A 157 -14.46 5.70 -1.55
N PRO A 158 -13.34 5.78 -0.78
CA PRO A 158 -12.04 5.25 -1.13
C PRO A 158 -12.03 3.72 -1.14
N PHE A 159 -11.34 3.10 -2.11
CA PHE A 159 -11.16 1.66 -2.18
C PHE A 159 -9.68 1.34 -1.89
N PHE A 160 -9.42 0.67 -0.78
CA PHE A 160 -8.09 0.40 -0.29
C PHE A 160 -7.91 -1.08 0.05
N VAL A 161 -6.98 -1.72 -0.62
CA VAL A 161 -6.62 -3.12 -0.37
C VAL A 161 -5.29 -3.18 0.39
N LEU A 162 -5.32 -3.90 1.51
CA LEU A 162 -4.13 -4.38 2.19
C LEU A 162 -4.07 -5.90 1.98
N ALA A 163 -3.15 -6.35 1.15
CA ALA A 163 -2.88 -7.77 0.99
C ALA A 163 -1.79 -8.21 1.97
N THR A 164 -1.85 -9.44 2.45
CA THR A 164 -0.77 -10.05 3.24
C THR A 164 -0.15 -11.22 2.51
N GLU A 165 1.15 -11.37 2.68
CA GLU A 165 1.92 -12.51 2.18
C GLU A 165 2.74 -13.10 3.31
N ASN A 166 2.81 -14.42 3.36
CA ASN A 166 3.66 -15.15 4.30
C ASN A 166 4.85 -15.74 3.54
N PRO A 167 6.09 -15.24 3.77
CA PRO A 167 7.25 -15.69 3.04
C PRO A 167 7.75 -17.09 3.45
N ILE A 168 7.32 -17.62 4.60
CA ILE A 168 7.81 -18.92 5.11
C ILE A 168 7.05 -20.09 4.52
N GLU A 169 5.76 -19.93 4.22
CA GLU A 169 4.93 -20.99 3.66
C GLU A 169 5.18 -21.09 2.15
N MET A 170 6.08 -21.98 1.76
CA MET A 170 6.36 -22.25 0.33
C MET A 170 5.53 -23.41 -0.20
N GLU A 171 5.11 -24.34 0.64
CA GLU A 171 4.36 -25.54 0.23
C GLU A 171 2.87 -25.21 0.05
N GLY A 172 2.33 -25.49 -1.14
CA GLY A 172 0.93 -25.21 -1.48
C GLY A 172 0.61 -23.73 -1.74
N THR A 173 1.62 -22.89 -2.00
CA THR A 173 1.44 -21.46 -2.35
C THR A 173 1.67 -21.20 -3.83
N TYR A 174 1.03 -20.12 -4.32
CA TYR A 174 1.17 -19.60 -5.67
C TYR A 174 1.74 -18.18 -5.55
N PRO A 175 3.05 -17.98 -5.74
CA PRO A 175 3.64 -16.66 -5.67
C PRO A 175 2.99 -15.71 -6.68
N LEU A 176 2.84 -14.44 -6.30
CA LEU A 176 2.34 -13.43 -7.21
C LEU A 176 3.37 -13.16 -8.32
N PRO A 177 2.98 -13.23 -9.60
CA PRO A 177 3.86 -12.79 -10.69
C PRO A 177 4.28 -11.32 -10.53
N GLU A 178 5.47 -10.98 -11.00
CA GLU A 178 6.06 -9.64 -10.86
C GLU A 178 5.15 -8.53 -11.44
N ALA A 179 4.52 -8.80 -12.59
CA ALA A 179 3.57 -7.86 -13.20
C ALA A 179 2.31 -7.60 -12.34
N GLN A 180 2.00 -8.53 -11.43
CA GLN A 180 0.91 -8.39 -10.48
C GLN A 180 1.36 -7.68 -9.20
N LEU A 181 2.57 -7.96 -8.73
CA LEU A 181 3.19 -7.24 -7.61
C LEU A 181 3.34 -5.74 -7.90
N ASP A 182 3.64 -5.37 -9.15
CA ASP A 182 3.77 -3.96 -9.58
C ASP A 182 2.47 -3.13 -9.45
N ARG A 183 1.32 -3.77 -9.21
CA ARG A 183 0.04 -3.08 -8.93
C ARG A 183 -0.06 -2.55 -7.49
N PHE A 184 0.72 -3.08 -6.57
CA PHE A 184 0.82 -2.54 -5.22
C PHE A 184 1.70 -1.29 -5.22
N LEU A 185 1.24 -0.22 -4.58
CA LEU A 185 2.03 0.99 -4.42
C LEU A 185 3.27 0.73 -3.56
N LEU A 186 3.07 0.01 -2.45
CA LEU A 186 4.10 -0.30 -1.46
C LEU A 186 4.09 -1.80 -1.12
N LYS A 187 5.28 -2.37 -0.95
CA LYS A 187 5.50 -3.64 -0.23
C LYS A 187 6.20 -3.33 1.09
N ILE A 188 5.52 -3.60 2.19
CA ILE A 188 5.96 -3.25 3.54
C ILE A 188 6.38 -4.54 4.25
N SER A 189 7.63 -4.59 4.72
CA SER A 189 8.11 -5.66 5.56
C SER A 189 7.68 -5.40 7.01
N VAL A 190 7.01 -6.37 7.62
CA VAL A 190 6.55 -6.31 9.01
C VAL A 190 7.56 -7.07 9.86
N PRO A 191 8.39 -6.36 10.67
CA PRO A 191 9.40 -7.00 11.51
C PRO A 191 8.75 -7.75 12.67
N ALA A 192 9.48 -8.71 13.23
CA ALA A 192 9.12 -9.28 14.52
C ALA A 192 9.25 -8.21 15.62
N PRO A 193 8.37 -8.23 16.65
CA PRO A 193 8.47 -7.30 17.75
C PRO A 193 9.75 -7.53 18.56
N SER A 194 10.31 -6.46 19.10
CA SER A 194 11.38 -6.51 20.09
C SER A 194 10.88 -7.14 21.40
N GLU A 195 11.79 -7.45 22.32
CA GLU A 195 11.43 -7.99 23.65
C GLU A 195 10.52 -7.02 24.43
N ASP A 196 10.83 -5.72 24.40
CA ASP A 196 10.04 -4.69 25.08
C ASP A 196 8.65 -4.56 24.47
N GLU A 197 8.54 -4.51 23.14
CA GLU A 197 7.26 -4.48 22.41
C GLU A 197 6.44 -5.75 22.70
N LEU A 198 7.07 -6.91 22.70
CA LEU A 198 6.39 -8.18 22.99
C LEU A 198 5.87 -8.19 24.43
N THR A 199 6.64 -7.69 25.39
CA THR A 199 6.23 -7.56 26.79
C THR A 199 5.00 -6.66 26.92
N GLU A 200 4.99 -5.53 26.22
CA GLU A 200 3.85 -4.62 26.20
C GLU A 200 2.62 -5.26 25.52
N ILE A 201 2.82 -5.97 24.40
CA ILE A 201 1.74 -6.73 23.73
C ILE A 201 1.12 -7.73 24.71
N LEU A 202 1.93 -8.52 25.41
CA LEU A 202 1.45 -9.48 26.40
C LEU A 202 0.65 -8.81 27.52
N ALA A 203 1.15 -7.71 28.07
CA ALA A 203 0.46 -6.98 29.12
C ALA A 203 -0.91 -6.45 28.65
N ARG A 204 -1.01 -5.96 27.40
CA ARG A 204 -2.26 -5.43 26.83
C ARG A 204 -3.25 -6.51 26.41
N THR A 205 -2.79 -7.67 25.95
CA THR A 205 -3.64 -8.69 25.30
C THR A 205 -4.07 -9.82 26.24
N THR A 206 -3.33 -10.05 27.34
CA THR A 206 -3.66 -11.09 28.33
C THR A 206 -4.46 -10.55 29.52
N GLY A 207 -4.69 -9.23 29.56
CA GLY A 207 -5.48 -8.56 30.61
C GLY A 207 -6.93 -8.31 30.18
N LYS A 208 -7.54 -7.25 30.77
CA LYS A 208 -8.87 -6.80 30.35
C LYS A 208 -8.81 -6.22 28.95
N PRO A 209 -9.85 -6.44 28.11
CA PRO A 209 -9.91 -5.82 26.80
C PRO A 209 -9.71 -4.30 26.88
N GLY A 210 -8.85 -3.77 26.02
CA GLY A 210 -8.64 -2.33 25.89
C GLY A 210 -9.86 -1.60 25.29
N ALA A 211 -9.85 -0.28 25.31
CA ALA A 211 -10.87 0.53 24.67
C ALA A 211 -10.79 0.38 23.14
N GLU A 212 -11.93 0.48 22.47
CA GLU A 212 -11.97 0.59 21.00
C GLU A 212 -11.29 1.88 20.55
N PRO A 213 -10.59 1.86 19.41
CA PRO A 213 -9.92 3.05 18.88
C PRO A 213 -10.93 4.12 18.49
N GLU A 214 -10.57 5.39 18.72
CA GLU A 214 -11.38 6.54 18.33
C GLU A 214 -11.53 6.61 16.80
N ARG A 215 -12.72 6.94 16.31
CA ARG A 215 -12.93 7.33 14.91
C ARG A 215 -12.33 8.71 14.68
N VAL A 216 -11.38 8.79 13.78
CA VAL A 216 -10.61 10.01 13.50
C VAL A 216 -11.05 10.68 12.21
N LEU A 217 -11.36 9.90 11.19
CA LEU A 217 -11.69 10.36 9.84
C LEU A 217 -12.97 9.71 9.34
N SER A 218 -13.77 10.52 8.66
CA SER A 218 -14.87 10.03 7.84
C SER A 218 -14.38 9.58 6.45
N ARG A 219 -15.25 8.90 5.71
CA ARG A 219 -15.05 8.58 4.29
C ARG A 219 -14.68 9.83 3.46
N GLN A 220 -15.36 10.94 3.71
CA GLN A 220 -15.16 12.19 2.98
C GLN A 220 -13.79 12.78 3.27
N ASP A 221 -13.35 12.79 4.54
CA ASP A 221 -12.04 13.30 4.93
C ASP A 221 -10.91 12.53 4.23
N VAL A 222 -11.01 11.20 4.14
CA VAL A 222 -10.01 10.39 3.42
C VAL A 222 -9.92 10.79 1.94
N ARG A 223 -11.06 10.98 1.26
CA ARG A 223 -11.10 11.41 -0.14
C ARG A 223 -10.51 12.80 -0.32
N GLU A 224 -10.79 13.72 0.59
CA GLU A 224 -10.22 15.08 0.57
C GLU A 224 -8.71 15.06 0.76
N LEU A 225 -8.20 14.22 1.67
CA LEU A 225 -6.76 14.03 1.85
C LEU A 225 -6.10 13.41 0.62
N GLN A 226 -6.74 12.44 -0.05
CA GLN A 226 -6.25 11.87 -1.30
C GLN A 226 -6.20 12.90 -2.42
N ALA A 227 -7.23 13.75 -2.53
CA ALA A 227 -7.23 14.85 -3.49
C ALA A 227 -6.13 15.87 -3.19
N LEU A 228 -5.98 16.27 -1.92
CA LEU A 228 -4.96 17.20 -1.46
C LEU A 228 -3.53 16.65 -1.70
N CYS A 229 -3.33 15.34 -1.53
CA CYS A 229 -2.06 14.69 -1.83
C CYS A 229 -1.64 14.88 -3.30
N ARG A 230 -2.59 14.89 -4.24
CA ARG A 230 -2.29 15.15 -5.66
C ARG A 230 -1.85 16.60 -5.91
N GLU A 231 -2.30 17.56 -5.09
CA GLU A 231 -1.95 18.97 -5.18
C GLU A 231 -0.54 19.29 -4.65
N VAL A 232 0.06 18.41 -3.81
CA VAL A 232 1.43 18.60 -3.29
C VAL A 232 2.42 18.78 -4.44
N ALA A 233 3.17 19.89 -4.42
CA ALA A 233 4.09 20.23 -5.50
C ALA A 233 5.35 19.36 -5.51
N VAL A 234 5.86 19.08 -6.72
CA VAL A 234 7.14 18.38 -6.90
C VAL A 234 7.99 19.19 -7.86
N ALA A 235 9.12 19.69 -7.39
CA ALA A 235 10.04 20.44 -8.23
C ALA A 235 10.73 19.52 -9.27
N GLU A 236 11.04 20.06 -10.45
CA GLU A 236 11.69 19.30 -11.52
C GLU A 236 12.97 18.56 -11.08
N PRO A 237 13.88 19.14 -10.27
CA PRO A 237 15.06 18.42 -9.79
C PRO A 237 14.72 17.16 -8.99
N VAL A 238 13.62 17.17 -8.22
CA VAL A 238 13.13 16.04 -7.43
C VAL A 238 12.55 14.96 -8.35
N LEU A 239 11.77 15.35 -9.38
CA LEU A 239 11.29 14.42 -10.41
C LEU A 239 12.45 13.77 -11.17
N ARG A 240 13.48 14.55 -11.54
CA ARG A 240 14.69 14.02 -12.19
C ARG A 240 15.45 13.04 -11.30
N TYR A 241 15.47 13.28 -10.01
CA TYR A 241 16.11 12.34 -9.06
C TYR A 241 15.33 11.02 -8.97
N ALA A 242 14.00 11.06 -8.89
CA ALA A 242 13.18 9.85 -8.94
C ALA A 242 13.41 9.05 -10.23
N ALA A 243 13.48 9.73 -11.37
CA ALA A 243 13.78 9.11 -12.66
C ALA A 243 15.19 8.47 -12.67
N ARG A 244 16.22 9.15 -12.14
CA ARG A 244 17.57 8.60 -12.04
C ARG A 244 17.63 7.36 -11.16
N LEU A 245 16.97 7.37 -9.99
CA LEU A 245 16.92 6.20 -9.11
C LEU A 245 16.32 4.98 -9.82
N VAL A 246 15.22 5.19 -10.54
CA VAL A 246 14.55 4.11 -11.26
C VAL A 246 15.41 3.63 -12.44
N ASN A 247 15.97 4.54 -13.25
CA ASN A 247 16.84 4.15 -14.35
C ASN A 247 18.09 3.42 -13.89
N ALA A 248 18.76 3.91 -12.84
CA ALA A 248 19.96 3.28 -12.27
C ALA A 248 19.69 1.89 -11.65
N SER A 249 18.42 1.51 -11.43
CA SER A 249 18.05 0.17 -10.98
C SER A 249 18.17 -0.90 -12.07
N ALA A 250 18.25 -0.50 -13.34
CA ALA A 250 18.45 -1.43 -14.46
C ALA A 250 19.95 -1.75 -14.61
N PRO A 251 20.33 -3.03 -14.77
CA PRO A 251 21.74 -3.44 -14.78
C PRO A 251 22.54 -2.92 -15.96
N ASP A 252 21.91 -2.60 -17.06
CA ASP A 252 22.48 -2.05 -18.30
C ASP A 252 22.55 -0.51 -18.33
N ALA A 253 22.01 0.15 -17.29
CA ALA A 253 22.04 1.61 -17.23
C ALA A 253 23.49 2.13 -17.05
N PRO A 254 23.85 3.27 -17.72
CA PRO A 254 25.17 3.86 -17.60
C PRO A 254 25.57 4.18 -16.15
N ASP A 255 24.61 4.67 -15.36
CA ASP A 255 24.81 5.09 -13.98
C ASP A 255 24.45 3.99 -12.95
N ALA A 256 24.29 2.73 -13.39
CA ALA A 256 23.98 1.63 -12.48
C ALA A 256 25.18 1.36 -11.55
N PRO A 257 24.99 1.25 -10.23
CA PRO A 257 26.02 0.79 -9.31
C PRO A 257 26.51 -0.62 -9.63
N ASP A 258 27.73 -0.95 -9.23
CA ASP A 258 28.34 -2.27 -9.52
C ASP A 258 27.51 -3.42 -8.96
N LEU A 259 26.94 -3.27 -7.76
CA LEU A 259 26.08 -4.29 -7.18
C LEU A 259 24.81 -4.51 -8.02
N VAL A 260 24.21 -3.43 -8.57
CA VAL A 260 23.06 -3.53 -9.46
C VAL A 260 23.42 -4.29 -10.73
N ARG A 261 24.56 -3.97 -11.37
CA ARG A 261 25.01 -4.64 -12.61
C ARG A 261 25.16 -6.15 -12.44
N ARG A 262 25.66 -6.59 -11.27
CA ARG A 262 25.91 -7.99 -10.98
C ARG A 262 24.66 -8.73 -10.50
N ALA A 263 23.93 -8.11 -9.55
CA ALA A 263 22.92 -8.80 -8.78
C ALA A 263 21.46 -8.58 -9.26
N VAL A 264 21.22 -7.63 -10.19
CA VAL A 264 19.88 -7.34 -10.69
C VAL A 264 19.70 -7.92 -12.10
N ARG A 265 18.55 -8.57 -12.32
CA ARG A 265 18.10 -9.04 -13.64
C ARG A 265 17.23 -7.99 -14.33
N TYR A 266 16.29 -7.40 -13.60
CA TYR A 266 15.41 -6.35 -14.10
C TYR A 266 15.24 -5.28 -13.03
N GLY A 267 15.41 -4.02 -13.41
CA GLY A 267 15.14 -2.86 -12.58
C GLY A 267 13.67 -2.47 -12.56
N ALA A 268 13.35 -1.47 -11.72
CA ALA A 268 12.01 -0.92 -11.62
C ALA A 268 11.63 -0.15 -12.90
N GLY A 269 10.34 -0.24 -13.27
CA GLY A 269 9.80 0.47 -14.45
C GLY A 269 9.15 1.82 -14.12
N VAL A 270 8.42 2.36 -15.10
CA VAL A 270 7.71 3.65 -14.99
C VAL A 270 6.74 3.70 -13.81
N ARG A 271 6.04 2.59 -13.51
CA ARG A 271 5.16 2.50 -12.32
C ARG A 271 5.94 2.69 -11.02
N GLY A 272 7.18 2.21 -10.95
CA GLY A 272 8.07 2.44 -9.82
C GLY A 272 8.36 3.93 -9.60
N ALA A 273 8.66 4.68 -10.68
CA ALA A 273 8.88 6.12 -10.59
C ALA A 273 7.60 6.87 -10.17
N GLN A 274 6.45 6.50 -10.74
CA GLN A 274 5.15 7.08 -10.36
C GLN A 274 4.83 6.80 -8.88
N SER A 275 5.03 5.57 -8.43
CA SER A 275 4.80 5.16 -7.04
C SER A 275 5.70 5.88 -6.06
N LEU A 276 6.99 6.09 -6.42
CA LEU A 276 7.94 6.87 -5.63
C LEU A 276 7.45 8.31 -5.40
N VAL A 277 7.04 8.98 -6.47
CA VAL A 277 6.54 10.35 -6.39
C VAL A 277 5.24 10.43 -5.59
N LEU A 278 4.30 9.48 -5.79
CA LEU A 278 3.03 9.45 -5.08
C LEU A 278 3.21 9.18 -3.59
N ALA A 279 4.05 8.22 -3.22
CA ALA A 279 4.35 7.93 -1.82
C ALA A 279 5.06 9.12 -1.15
N ALA A 280 6.00 9.77 -1.84
CA ALA A 280 6.69 10.95 -1.34
C ALA A 280 5.75 12.17 -1.15
N LYS A 281 4.73 12.34 -2.03
CA LYS A 281 3.67 13.33 -1.83
C LYS A 281 2.85 13.04 -0.58
N ALA A 282 2.51 11.79 -0.32
CA ALA A 282 1.80 11.40 0.89
C ALA A 282 2.63 11.69 2.16
N VAL A 283 3.95 11.39 2.13
CA VAL A 283 4.87 11.75 3.22
C VAL A 283 4.84 13.25 3.48
N ALA A 284 5.06 14.07 2.45
CA ALA A 284 5.09 15.52 2.57
C ALA A 284 3.77 16.08 3.12
N LEU A 285 2.62 15.59 2.62
CA LEU A 285 1.30 15.99 3.10
C LEU A 285 1.08 15.66 4.57
N LEU A 286 1.36 14.42 4.98
CA LEU A 286 1.15 13.97 6.36
C LEU A 286 2.07 14.67 7.37
N GLU A 287 3.16 15.28 6.89
CA GLU A 287 4.03 16.16 7.66
C GLU A 287 3.66 17.66 7.54
N GLY A 288 2.61 17.99 6.78
CA GLY A 288 2.12 19.36 6.61
C GLY A 288 2.96 20.21 5.67
N ARG A 289 3.68 19.58 4.73
CA ARG A 289 4.53 20.28 3.75
C ARG A 289 3.87 20.39 2.39
N ALA A 290 4.02 21.54 1.76
CA ALA A 290 3.43 21.87 0.45
C ALA A 290 4.19 21.24 -0.74
N HIS A 291 5.40 20.73 -0.51
CA HIS A 291 6.28 20.23 -1.56
C HIS A 291 7.06 18.99 -1.11
N VAL A 292 7.38 18.16 -2.08
CA VAL A 292 8.23 16.96 -1.89
C VAL A 292 9.71 17.36 -1.86
N SER A 293 10.45 16.74 -0.95
CA SER A 293 11.91 16.84 -0.84
C SER A 293 12.61 15.59 -1.39
N PHE A 294 13.93 15.67 -1.58
CA PHE A 294 14.75 14.48 -1.89
C PHE A 294 14.68 13.42 -0.79
N ALA A 295 14.65 13.86 0.49
CA ALA A 295 14.55 12.96 1.64
C ALA A 295 13.24 12.13 1.63
N ASP A 296 12.14 12.68 1.12
CA ASP A 296 10.89 11.95 1.00
C ASP A 296 10.98 10.80 0.00
N LEU A 297 11.64 11.05 -1.15
CA LEU A 297 11.91 10.00 -2.14
C LEU A 297 12.83 8.93 -1.56
N GLN A 298 13.89 9.32 -0.84
CA GLN A 298 14.81 8.36 -0.21
C GLN A 298 14.10 7.50 0.84
N ARG A 299 13.23 8.10 1.66
CA ARG A 299 12.46 7.41 2.69
C ARG A 299 11.45 6.40 2.11
N THR A 300 10.86 6.72 0.97
CA THR A 300 9.87 5.86 0.31
C THR A 300 10.50 4.84 -0.64
N ALA A 301 11.80 4.94 -0.94
CA ALA A 301 12.46 4.12 -1.95
C ALA A 301 12.35 2.60 -1.66
N ALA A 302 12.68 2.17 -0.44
CA ALA A 302 12.65 0.75 -0.10
C ALA A 302 11.24 0.12 -0.23
N PRO A 303 10.18 0.62 0.41
CA PRO A 303 8.87 0.03 0.28
C PRO A 303 8.26 0.15 -1.13
N VAL A 304 8.72 1.10 -1.96
CA VAL A 304 8.27 1.25 -3.35
C VAL A 304 9.02 0.32 -4.30
N LEU A 305 10.34 0.18 -4.15
CA LEU A 305 11.18 -0.47 -5.17
C LEU A 305 11.45 -1.94 -4.89
N ARG A 306 11.38 -2.41 -3.64
CA ARG A 306 11.81 -3.78 -3.26
C ARG A 306 11.06 -4.90 -3.99
N HIS A 307 9.81 -4.68 -4.41
CA HIS A 307 9.01 -5.66 -5.15
C HIS A 307 9.00 -5.41 -6.66
N ARG A 308 9.79 -4.45 -7.13
CA ARG A 308 9.92 -4.07 -8.53
C ARG A 308 11.30 -4.36 -9.10
N ILE A 309 12.25 -4.65 -8.23
CA ILE A 309 13.61 -5.03 -8.60
C ILE A 309 13.69 -6.55 -8.52
N LEU A 310 14.06 -7.19 -9.63
CA LEU A 310 14.24 -8.62 -9.71
C LEU A 310 15.72 -8.95 -9.68
N LEU A 311 16.11 -9.80 -8.75
CA LEU A 311 17.48 -10.25 -8.63
C LEU A 311 17.85 -11.21 -9.77
N SER A 312 19.13 -11.27 -10.10
CA SER A 312 19.70 -12.30 -10.95
C SER A 312 19.93 -13.57 -10.13
N PHE A 313 20.12 -14.70 -10.81
CA PHE A 313 20.48 -15.95 -10.13
C PHE A 313 21.75 -15.80 -9.28
N GLU A 314 22.73 -15.05 -9.77
CA GLU A 314 23.96 -14.74 -9.02
C GLU A 314 23.65 -13.91 -7.77
N GLY A 315 22.82 -12.87 -7.88
CA GLY A 315 22.38 -12.04 -6.75
C GLY A 315 21.66 -12.84 -5.67
N GLU A 316 20.77 -13.76 -6.08
CA GLU A 316 20.08 -14.66 -5.15
C GLU A 316 21.05 -15.65 -4.48
N ALA A 317 21.96 -16.25 -5.23
CA ALA A 317 22.95 -17.18 -4.71
C ALA A 317 23.94 -16.51 -3.73
N ASP A 318 24.28 -15.25 -3.97
CA ASP A 318 25.10 -14.43 -3.06
C ASP A 318 24.33 -13.91 -1.82
N GLY A 319 23.03 -14.19 -1.72
CA GLY A 319 22.17 -13.74 -0.61
C GLY A 319 21.93 -12.23 -0.60
N VAL A 320 22.03 -11.56 -1.76
CA VAL A 320 21.74 -10.13 -1.89
C VAL A 320 20.23 -9.92 -1.73
N SER A 321 19.83 -8.90 -0.96
CA SER A 321 18.43 -8.51 -0.82
C SER A 321 18.08 -7.30 -1.68
N CYS A 322 16.80 -7.18 -2.12
CA CYS A 322 16.34 -5.97 -2.82
C CYS A 322 16.55 -4.70 -1.99
N ASP A 323 16.46 -4.77 -0.67
CA ASP A 323 16.72 -3.64 0.21
C ASP A 323 18.21 -3.22 0.22
N GLN A 324 19.15 -4.17 0.02
CA GLN A 324 20.56 -3.82 -0.19
C GLN A 324 20.75 -3.09 -1.52
N ILE A 325 20.11 -3.57 -2.59
CA ILE A 325 20.12 -2.89 -3.89
C ILE A 325 19.57 -1.45 -3.76
N VAL A 326 18.45 -1.25 -3.06
CA VAL A 326 17.88 0.09 -2.85
C VAL A 326 18.83 0.99 -2.06
N ARG A 327 19.50 0.48 -1.01
CA ARG A 327 20.50 1.24 -0.26
C ARG A 327 21.68 1.66 -1.14
N GLU A 328 22.14 0.77 -1.99
CA GLU A 328 23.23 1.06 -2.94
C GLU A 328 22.82 2.12 -3.95
N LEU A 329 21.60 2.04 -4.49
CA LEU A 329 21.04 3.08 -5.36
C LEU A 329 20.99 4.44 -4.69
N LEU A 330 20.53 4.50 -3.42
CA LEU A 330 20.43 5.74 -2.66
C LEU A 330 21.79 6.36 -2.35
N SER A 331 22.83 5.54 -2.18
CA SER A 331 24.20 6.01 -1.92
C SER A 331 24.94 6.42 -3.19
N GLY A 332 24.69 5.71 -4.31
CA GLY A 332 25.40 5.92 -5.58
C GLY A 332 24.78 6.97 -6.49
N VAL A 333 23.44 7.14 -6.42
CA VAL A 333 22.73 8.09 -7.30
C VAL A 333 22.67 9.48 -6.69
N LEU A 334 23.38 10.42 -7.31
CA LEU A 334 23.44 11.80 -6.83
C LEU A 334 22.06 12.50 -6.91
N THR A 335 21.71 13.28 -5.87
CA THR A 335 20.50 14.10 -5.83
C THR A 335 20.53 15.24 -6.85
N ARG A 336 21.73 15.71 -7.23
CA ARG A 336 21.96 16.74 -8.24
C ARG A 336 22.90 16.22 -9.34
N PRO A 337 22.86 16.79 -10.55
CA PRO A 337 23.87 16.48 -11.58
C PRO A 337 25.30 16.74 -11.05
N ALA A 338 26.23 15.87 -11.35
CA ALA A 338 27.64 15.95 -10.87
C ALA A 338 28.30 17.31 -11.14
N ALA A 339 27.91 17.99 -12.21
CA ALA A 339 28.39 19.35 -12.53
C ALA A 339 27.90 20.40 -11.52
N VAL A 340 26.66 20.29 -11.02
CA VAL A 340 26.10 21.19 -10.02
C VAL A 340 26.67 20.90 -8.63
N GLU A 341 26.91 19.65 -8.32
CA GLU A 341 27.45 19.22 -7.02
C GLU A 341 28.89 19.67 -6.85
N ARG A 342 29.72 19.59 -7.91
CA ARG A 342 31.09 20.16 -7.94
C ARG A 342 31.08 21.68 -7.76
N ALA A 343 30.14 22.38 -8.37
CA ALA A 343 30.01 23.84 -8.22
C ALA A 343 29.58 24.27 -6.80
N VAL A 344 28.82 23.44 -6.09
CA VAL A 344 28.37 23.70 -4.70
C VAL A 344 29.49 23.35 -3.70
N GLN A 345 30.33 22.36 -4.01
CA GLN A 345 31.46 21.95 -3.15
C GLN A 345 32.71 22.81 -3.36
N GLY A 346 32.69 23.77 -4.30
CA GLY A 346 33.78 24.73 -4.49
C GLY A 346 35.04 24.13 -5.16
N VAL A 347 34.90 23.03 -5.89
CA VAL A 347 35.98 22.36 -6.64
C VAL A 347 35.72 22.51 -8.13
#